data_a563f9a1f1e2d93ece98c35b3b945d8f
#
_entry.id   a563f9a1f1e2d93ece98c35b3b945d8f
#
_cell.length_a   1.000
_cell.length_b   1.000
_cell.length_c   1.000
_cell.angle_alpha   90.00
_cell.angle_beta   90.00
_cell.angle_gamma   90.00
#
_symmetry.space_group_name_H-M   'P 1'
#
loop_
_entity.id
_entity.type
_entity.pdbx_description
1 polymer ?
#
loop_
_entity_poly.entity_id
_entity_poly.type
_entity_poly.pdbx_seq_one_letter_code
_entity_poly.pdbx_strand_id
1 'polypeptide(L)'
;LMTILTIVSRITGFIRTWAMAAAIGMSLLSSSYQVANNLPNMLYELVMGGMLVTAFLPVYMGVRREQGREASNEYVGNLLGILLLVLGGISLLGTVFAPGFIWTQSFLSGDGDSMDTAAFMFRFFAIQILFYGLGSVFSGVLNAHRDYFWSTFAPVLNNVIVIASFMGFAPVSAQFGERAGIILIAAGTTLGVFVQMACQIPALGKHGVHPHIHIDFKDPALRQTIALGIPTLLATVCMFVSTSITNAAALVVQPETGPSVIAYARLWYTLPYALIAASLSTALYTEFSHDAQEKDYDSVR
;
A
#
# COMPACT_ATOMS: atom_id res chain seq x y z
N LEU A 1 -18.16 -9.42 -11.80
CA LEU A 1 -18.09 -9.07 -10.39
C LEU A 1 -16.81 -8.28 -10.07
N MET A 2 -15.62 -8.79 -10.45
CA MET A 2 -14.32 -8.11 -10.20
C MET A 2 -14.28 -6.68 -10.74
N THR A 3 -14.66 -6.49 -12.01
CA THR A 3 -14.67 -5.16 -12.64
C THR A 3 -15.52 -4.15 -11.86
N ILE A 4 -16.71 -4.58 -11.42
CA ILE A 4 -17.60 -3.73 -10.62
C ILE A 4 -16.95 -3.37 -9.28
N LEU A 5 -16.38 -4.36 -8.57
CA LEU A 5 -15.69 -4.11 -7.29
C LEU A 5 -14.47 -3.20 -7.45
N THR A 6 -13.73 -3.34 -8.55
CA THR A 6 -12.60 -2.46 -8.85
C THR A 6 -13.08 -1.03 -9.08
N ILE A 7 -14.16 -0.84 -9.86
CA ILE A 7 -14.76 0.49 -10.06
C ILE A 7 -15.23 1.09 -8.74
N VAL A 8 -15.94 0.32 -7.91
CA VAL A 8 -16.40 0.75 -6.58
C VAL A 8 -15.21 1.15 -5.71
N SER A 9 -14.13 0.36 -5.70
CA SER A 9 -12.92 0.68 -4.97
C SER A 9 -12.28 1.99 -5.44
N ARG A 10 -12.27 2.25 -6.75
CA ARG A 10 -11.74 3.51 -7.31
C ARG A 10 -12.61 4.71 -6.96
N ILE A 11 -13.94 4.55 -7.06
CA ILE A 11 -14.89 5.60 -6.69
C ILE A 11 -14.79 5.92 -5.20
N THR A 12 -14.73 4.91 -4.33
CA THR A 12 -14.58 5.15 -2.89
C THR A 12 -13.23 5.80 -2.55
N GLY A 13 -12.16 5.47 -3.27
CA GLY A 13 -10.87 6.15 -3.16
C GLY A 13 -10.94 7.64 -3.57
N PHE A 14 -11.69 7.95 -4.63
CA PHE A 14 -11.97 9.33 -5.02
C PHE A 14 -12.75 10.08 -3.92
N ILE A 15 -13.84 9.48 -3.42
CA ILE A 15 -14.66 10.07 -2.34
C ILE A 15 -13.82 10.29 -1.07
N ARG A 16 -12.89 9.38 -0.75
CA ARG A 16 -11.94 9.54 0.36
C ARG A 16 -11.10 10.81 0.21
N THR A 17 -10.53 11.02 -0.97
CA THR A 17 -9.70 12.20 -1.23
C THR A 17 -10.53 13.48 -1.22
N TRP A 18 -11.76 13.43 -1.74
CA TRP A 18 -12.71 14.53 -1.65
C TRP A 18 -13.11 14.83 -0.19
N ALA A 19 -13.39 13.80 0.62
CA ALA A 19 -13.69 13.95 2.04
C ALA A 19 -12.50 14.58 2.81
N MET A 20 -11.27 14.20 2.48
CA MET A 20 -10.08 14.84 3.02
C MET A 20 -10.03 16.33 2.64
N ALA A 21 -10.23 16.66 1.36
CA ALA A 21 -10.24 18.05 0.90
C ALA A 21 -11.36 18.88 1.54
N ALA A 22 -12.53 18.28 1.77
CA ALA A 22 -13.65 18.94 2.45
C ALA A 22 -13.41 19.13 3.95
N ALA A 23 -12.72 18.19 4.61
CA ALA A 23 -12.48 18.21 6.06
C ALA A 23 -11.34 19.14 6.49
N ILE A 24 -10.20 19.07 5.79
CA ILE A 24 -8.96 19.76 6.15
C ILE A 24 -8.42 20.69 5.07
N GLY A 25 -9.08 20.75 3.91
CA GLY A 25 -8.79 21.66 2.80
C GLY A 25 -7.37 21.54 2.22
N MET A 26 -6.92 22.63 1.62
CA MET A 26 -5.50 22.81 1.27
C MET A 26 -4.84 23.59 2.42
N SER A 27 -4.19 22.88 3.32
CA SER A 27 -3.62 23.43 4.54
C SER A 27 -2.32 22.70 4.90
N LEU A 28 -1.60 23.26 5.87
CA LEU A 28 -0.44 22.62 6.47
C LEU A 28 -0.76 21.20 6.98
N LEU A 29 -1.94 21.04 7.59
CA LEU A 29 -2.41 19.75 8.10
C LEU A 29 -2.60 18.72 6.97
N SER A 30 -3.20 19.15 5.83
CA SER A 30 -3.38 18.24 4.69
C SER A 30 -2.06 17.85 4.04
N SER A 31 -1.09 18.75 3.96
CA SER A 31 0.26 18.47 3.46
C SER A 31 1.02 17.53 4.39
N SER A 32 0.97 17.78 5.69
CA SER A 32 1.56 16.91 6.72
C SER A 32 0.95 15.50 6.68
N TYR A 33 -0.38 15.40 6.53
CA TYR A 33 -1.06 14.13 6.35
C TYR A 33 -0.58 13.40 5.09
N GLN A 34 -0.50 14.06 3.94
CA GLN A 34 -0.06 13.44 2.68
C GLN A 34 1.36 12.92 2.77
N VAL A 35 2.28 13.71 3.29
CA VAL A 35 3.68 13.30 3.49
C VAL A 35 3.75 12.10 4.41
N ALA A 36 3.08 12.13 5.56
CA ALA A 36 3.10 11.07 6.54
C ALA A 36 2.41 9.79 6.05
N ASN A 37 1.27 9.90 5.34
CA ASN A 37 0.48 8.75 4.89
C ASN A 37 1.07 8.04 3.65
N ASN A 38 1.86 8.73 2.83
CA ASN A 38 2.52 8.11 1.69
C ASN A 38 3.70 7.21 2.11
N LEU A 39 4.40 7.57 3.18
CA LEU A 39 5.60 6.85 3.63
C LEU A 39 5.37 5.35 3.93
N PRO A 40 4.34 4.94 4.69
CA PRO A 40 4.10 3.52 4.94
C PRO A 40 3.93 2.69 3.67
N ASN A 41 3.21 3.23 2.69
CA ASN A 41 3.02 2.55 1.41
C ASN A 41 4.33 2.47 0.62
N MET A 42 5.11 3.55 0.59
CA MET A 42 6.42 3.58 -0.08
C MET A 42 7.41 2.60 0.57
N LEU A 43 7.45 2.54 1.91
CA LEU A 43 8.34 1.63 2.64
C LEU A 43 7.89 0.16 2.48
N TYR A 44 6.58 -0.08 2.47
CA TYR A 44 6.05 -1.39 2.14
C TYR A 44 6.42 -1.79 0.70
N GLU A 45 6.23 -0.90 -0.28
CA GLU A 45 6.58 -1.14 -1.67
C GLU A 45 8.09 -1.36 -1.86
N LEU A 46 8.93 -0.69 -1.08
CA LEU A 46 10.38 -0.87 -1.10
C LEU A 46 10.78 -2.30 -0.70
N VAL A 47 10.09 -2.89 0.27
CA VAL A 47 10.40 -4.25 0.75
C VAL A 47 9.70 -5.32 -0.10
N MET A 48 8.45 -5.07 -0.49
CA MET A 48 7.57 -6.05 -1.12
C MET A 48 7.26 -5.76 -2.59
N GLY A 49 7.62 -4.55 -3.08
CA GLY A 49 7.22 -4.08 -4.40
C GLY A 49 7.67 -5.00 -5.52
N GLY A 50 6.69 -5.50 -6.27
CA GLY A 50 6.89 -6.47 -7.34
C GLY A 50 7.18 -7.90 -6.87
N MET A 51 7.78 -8.12 -5.70
CA MET A 51 8.09 -9.47 -5.19
C MET A 51 6.80 -10.31 -5.07
N LEU A 52 5.69 -9.69 -4.68
CA LEU A 52 4.44 -10.40 -4.46
C LEU A 52 3.84 -10.95 -5.76
N VAL A 53 3.83 -10.15 -6.82
CA VAL A 53 3.24 -10.55 -8.10
C VAL A 53 4.20 -11.41 -8.91
N THR A 54 5.47 -11.04 -8.93
CA THR A 54 6.48 -11.67 -9.79
C THR A 54 7.08 -12.94 -9.19
N ALA A 55 7.20 -13.02 -7.87
CA ALA A 55 7.89 -14.10 -7.19
C ALA A 55 6.99 -14.95 -6.29
N PHE A 56 6.22 -14.32 -5.40
CA PHE A 56 5.44 -15.07 -4.41
C PHE A 56 4.41 -16.00 -5.05
N LEU A 57 3.59 -15.49 -5.95
CA LEU A 57 2.49 -16.26 -6.54
C LEU A 57 2.97 -17.49 -7.31
N PRO A 58 3.96 -17.39 -8.22
CA PRO A 58 4.52 -18.56 -8.92
C PRO A 58 5.11 -19.59 -7.95
N VAL A 59 5.87 -19.15 -6.95
CA VAL A 59 6.50 -20.05 -5.97
C VAL A 59 5.43 -20.74 -5.11
N TYR A 60 4.45 -19.99 -4.59
CA TYR A 60 3.34 -20.56 -3.83
C TYR A 60 2.58 -21.63 -4.61
N MET A 61 2.27 -21.35 -5.89
CA MET A 61 1.56 -22.29 -6.76
C MET A 61 2.43 -23.52 -7.08
N GLY A 62 3.74 -23.35 -7.25
CA GLY A 62 4.71 -24.43 -7.43
C GLY A 62 4.77 -25.34 -6.21
N VAL A 63 5.00 -24.81 -5.02
CA VAL A 63 5.04 -25.56 -3.76
C VAL A 63 3.72 -26.32 -3.54
N ARG A 64 2.59 -25.63 -3.77
CA ARG A 64 1.27 -26.25 -3.60
C ARG A 64 1.02 -27.41 -4.56
N ARG A 65 1.48 -27.29 -5.82
CA ARG A 65 1.33 -28.32 -6.84
C ARG A 65 2.25 -29.54 -6.60
N GLU A 66 3.48 -29.30 -6.20
CA GLU A 66 4.51 -30.35 -6.09
C GLU A 66 4.53 -31.02 -4.72
N GLN A 67 4.31 -30.24 -3.64
CA GLN A 67 4.47 -30.70 -2.27
C GLN A 67 3.15 -30.72 -1.47
N GLY A 68 2.08 -30.17 -2.06
CA GLY A 68 0.75 -30.22 -1.47
C GLY A 68 0.40 -29.04 -0.59
N ARG A 69 -0.74 -29.17 0.11
CA ARG A 69 -1.34 -28.08 0.88
C ARG A 69 -0.55 -27.74 2.14
N GLU A 70 -0.03 -28.75 2.83
CA GLU A 70 0.66 -28.57 4.10
C GLU A 70 1.96 -27.78 3.90
N ALA A 71 2.77 -28.18 2.93
CA ALA A 71 3.99 -27.47 2.56
C ALA A 71 3.71 -26.02 2.09
N SER A 72 2.60 -25.79 1.37
CA SER A 72 2.22 -24.44 1.00
C SER A 72 1.79 -23.56 2.19
N ASN A 73 1.17 -24.14 3.22
CA ASN A 73 0.85 -23.43 4.46
C ASN A 73 2.12 -23.13 5.28
N GLU A 74 3.08 -24.07 5.32
CA GLU A 74 4.37 -23.84 5.95
C GLU A 74 5.15 -22.71 5.26
N TYR A 75 5.22 -22.71 3.93
CA TYR A 75 5.86 -21.64 3.16
C TYR A 75 5.21 -20.27 3.44
N VAL A 76 3.86 -20.18 3.44
CA VAL A 76 3.16 -18.94 3.79
C VAL A 76 3.45 -18.53 5.24
N GLY A 77 3.48 -19.50 6.17
CA GLY A 77 3.80 -19.25 7.58
C GLY A 77 5.21 -18.69 7.78
N ASN A 78 6.19 -19.23 7.07
CA ASN A 78 7.57 -18.77 7.07
C ASN A 78 7.67 -17.35 6.48
N LEU A 79 7.03 -17.09 5.35
CA LEU A 79 7.01 -15.77 4.73
C LEU A 79 6.37 -14.73 5.67
N LEU A 80 5.23 -15.04 6.29
CA LEU A 80 4.57 -14.17 7.27
C LEU A 80 5.45 -13.91 8.49
N GLY A 81 6.17 -14.92 8.99
CA GLY A 81 7.12 -14.77 10.09
C GLY A 81 8.24 -13.79 9.78
N ILE A 82 8.82 -13.89 8.59
CA ILE A 82 9.87 -12.99 8.13
C ILE A 82 9.34 -11.57 7.90
N LEU A 83 8.14 -11.43 7.32
CA LEU A 83 7.50 -10.13 7.16
C LEU A 83 7.19 -9.47 8.51
N LEU A 84 6.71 -10.23 9.48
CA LEU A 84 6.52 -9.74 10.85
C LEU A 84 7.82 -9.22 11.45
N LEU A 85 8.94 -9.91 11.24
CA LEU A 85 10.23 -9.48 11.73
C LEU A 85 10.73 -8.23 11.00
N VAL A 86 10.75 -8.25 9.68
CA VAL A 86 11.34 -7.17 8.86
C VAL A 86 10.43 -5.92 8.86
N LEU A 87 9.17 -6.06 8.47
CA LEU A 87 8.24 -4.92 8.39
C LEU A 87 7.82 -4.45 9.78
N GLY A 88 7.72 -5.37 10.76
CA GLY A 88 7.49 -5.02 12.17
C GLY A 88 8.67 -4.24 12.74
N GLY A 89 9.90 -4.64 12.43
CA GLY A 89 11.12 -3.91 12.79
C GLY A 89 11.15 -2.51 12.16
N ILE A 90 10.85 -2.39 10.87
CA ILE A 90 10.77 -1.10 10.17
C ILE A 90 9.65 -0.24 10.77
N SER A 91 8.48 -0.81 11.09
CA SER A 91 7.38 -0.11 11.75
C SER A 91 7.77 0.43 13.12
N LEU A 92 8.47 -0.37 13.91
CA LEU A 92 8.98 0.05 15.23
C LEU A 92 10.00 1.17 15.10
N LEU A 93 10.98 1.02 14.20
CA LEU A 93 11.97 2.06 13.91
C LEU A 93 11.29 3.34 13.39
N GLY A 94 10.29 3.20 12.49
CA GLY A 94 9.50 4.31 11.98
C GLY A 94 8.73 5.05 13.08
N THR A 95 8.20 4.34 14.07
CA THR A 95 7.51 4.96 15.21
C THR A 95 8.50 5.72 16.12
N VAL A 96 9.65 5.12 16.42
CA VAL A 96 10.66 5.71 17.31
C VAL A 96 11.38 6.88 16.64
N PHE A 97 11.81 6.70 15.39
CA PHE A 97 12.57 7.68 14.62
C PHE A 97 11.72 8.41 13.57
N ALA A 98 10.44 8.66 13.86
CA ALA A 98 9.50 9.30 12.95
C ALA A 98 10.04 10.60 12.29
N PRO A 99 10.71 11.53 13.00
CA PRO A 99 11.27 12.72 12.38
C PRO A 99 12.31 12.40 11.29
N GLY A 100 13.14 11.39 11.49
CA GLY A 100 14.13 10.97 10.50
C GLY A 100 13.50 10.39 9.22
N PHE A 101 12.40 9.64 9.35
CA PHE A 101 11.66 9.13 8.19
C PHE A 101 10.95 10.27 7.44
N ILE A 102 10.33 11.21 8.15
CA ILE A 102 9.70 12.39 7.54
C ILE A 102 10.76 13.25 6.84
N TRP A 103 11.94 13.41 7.41
CA TRP A 103 13.04 14.15 6.78
C TRP A 103 13.36 13.61 5.37
N THR A 104 13.25 12.31 5.11
CA THR A 104 13.46 11.76 3.76
C THR A 104 12.51 12.33 2.71
N GLN A 105 11.38 12.90 3.12
CA GLN A 105 10.35 13.50 2.25
C GLN A 105 10.43 15.04 2.23
N SER A 106 11.26 15.64 3.06
CA SER A 106 11.30 17.08 3.31
C SER A 106 12.69 17.67 3.41
N PHE A 107 13.72 16.93 3.03
CA PHE A 107 15.14 17.29 3.21
C PHE A 107 15.56 18.58 2.52
N LEU A 108 14.75 19.12 1.61
CA LEU A 108 14.98 20.41 0.95
C LEU A 108 14.24 21.58 1.64
N SER A 109 13.23 21.28 2.49
CA SER A 109 12.46 22.31 3.18
C SER A 109 13.05 22.62 4.56
N GLY A 110 13.14 23.91 4.91
CA GLY A 110 13.59 24.36 6.22
C GLY A 110 12.47 24.52 7.26
N ASP A 111 11.25 24.08 6.98
CA ASP A 111 10.05 24.37 7.77
C ASP A 111 9.83 23.32 8.85
N GLY A 112 10.07 23.69 10.13
CA GLY A 112 9.99 22.79 11.28
C GLY A 112 8.55 22.38 11.65
N ASP A 113 7.58 23.31 11.62
CA ASP A 113 6.23 23.08 12.15
C ASP A 113 5.43 22.06 11.34
N SER A 114 5.58 22.05 10.01
CA SER A 114 4.96 21.04 9.15
C SER A 114 5.54 19.65 9.38
N MET A 115 6.82 19.60 9.72
CA MET A 115 7.53 18.35 9.99
C MET A 115 7.11 17.72 11.29
N ASP A 116 6.88 18.49 12.35
CA ASP A 116 6.45 17.98 13.65
C ASP A 116 5.06 17.36 13.59
N THR A 117 4.13 18.00 12.88
CA THR A 117 2.78 17.45 12.67
C THR A 117 2.83 16.17 11.81
N ALA A 118 3.62 16.16 10.74
CA ALA A 118 3.80 14.97 9.91
C ALA A 118 4.46 13.82 10.69
N ALA A 119 5.48 14.10 11.50
CA ALA A 119 6.13 13.11 12.34
C ALA A 119 5.20 12.56 13.43
N PHE A 120 4.36 13.42 14.01
CA PHE A 120 3.33 12.98 14.96
C PHE A 120 2.34 12.01 14.30
N MET A 121 1.81 12.33 13.12
CA MET A 121 0.90 11.45 12.38
C MET A 121 1.59 10.16 11.94
N PHE A 122 2.84 10.25 11.48
CA PHE A 122 3.59 9.07 11.01
C PHE A 122 3.81 8.04 12.11
N ARG A 123 3.89 8.42 13.38
CA ARG A 123 3.94 7.46 14.50
C ARG A 123 2.72 6.52 14.53
N PHE A 124 1.54 7.02 14.15
CA PHE A 124 0.34 6.19 13.99
C PHE A 124 0.38 5.37 12.69
N PHE A 125 0.97 5.94 11.64
CA PHE A 125 0.99 5.30 10.33
C PHE A 125 2.09 4.25 10.17
N ALA A 126 3.15 4.30 10.94
CA ALA A 126 4.29 3.39 10.83
C ALA A 126 3.86 1.91 10.91
N ILE A 127 2.89 1.55 11.74
CA ILE A 127 2.38 0.18 11.85
C ILE A 127 1.65 -0.28 10.57
N GLN A 128 1.20 0.63 9.73
CA GLN A 128 0.55 0.30 8.46
C GLN A 128 1.52 -0.42 7.51
N ILE A 129 2.84 -0.19 7.62
CA ILE A 129 3.87 -0.90 6.85
C ILE A 129 3.69 -2.40 7.01
N LEU A 130 3.50 -2.85 8.25
CA LEU A 130 3.24 -4.25 8.56
C LEU A 130 1.90 -4.73 8.01
N PHE A 131 0.83 -3.95 8.20
CA PHE A 131 -0.52 -4.33 7.74
C PHE A 131 -0.60 -4.42 6.22
N TYR A 132 0.06 -3.54 5.48
CA TYR A 132 0.17 -3.63 4.02
C TYR A 132 0.90 -4.90 3.60
N GLY A 133 2.01 -5.24 4.25
CA GLY A 133 2.78 -6.45 3.95
C GLY A 133 1.97 -7.73 4.19
N LEU A 134 1.35 -7.87 5.36
CA LEU A 134 0.52 -9.03 5.67
C LEU A 134 -0.71 -9.12 4.75
N GLY A 135 -1.40 -7.99 4.53
CA GLY A 135 -2.58 -7.93 3.67
C GLY A 135 -2.27 -8.27 2.21
N SER A 136 -1.09 -7.94 1.72
CA SER A 136 -0.68 -8.27 0.36
C SER A 136 -0.41 -9.78 0.18
N VAL A 137 0.19 -10.44 1.17
CA VAL A 137 0.34 -11.91 1.16
C VAL A 137 -1.03 -12.58 1.22
N PHE A 138 -1.95 -12.10 2.07
CA PHE A 138 -3.32 -12.62 2.14
C PHE A 138 -4.04 -12.48 0.79
N SER A 139 -3.97 -11.30 0.17
CA SER A 139 -4.51 -11.07 -1.17
C SER A 139 -3.88 -11.99 -2.21
N GLY A 140 -2.56 -12.19 -2.16
CA GLY A 140 -1.84 -13.08 -3.06
C GLY A 140 -2.31 -14.53 -2.94
N VAL A 141 -2.47 -15.03 -1.72
CA VAL A 141 -2.99 -16.38 -1.46
C VAL A 141 -4.44 -16.53 -1.93
N LEU A 142 -5.32 -15.57 -1.62
CA LEU A 142 -6.72 -15.60 -2.07
C LEU A 142 -6.81 -15.55 -3.61
N ASN A 143 -6.00 -14.74 -4.27
CA ASN A 143 -5.92 -14.69 -5.73
C ASN A 143 -5.44 -16.02 -6.33
N ALA A 144 -4.49 -16.72 -5.68
CA ALA A 144 -4.06 -18.07 -6.06
C ALA A 144 -5.21 -19.08 -6.01
N HIS A 145 -6.14 -18.89 -5.08
CA HIS A 145 -7.37 -19.70 -4.95
C HIS A 145 -8.53 -19.21 -5.83
N ARG A 146 -8.31 -18.20 -6.70
CA ARG A 146 -9.33 -17.54 -7.53
C ARG A 146 -10.45 -16.86 -6.71
N ASP A 147 -10.22 -16.59 -5.45
CA ASP A 147 -11.11 -15.79 -4.59
C ASP A 147 -10.67 -14.34 -4.61
N TYR A 148 -11.09 -13.64 -5.66
CA TYR A 148 -10.73 -12.24 -5.88
C TYR A 148 -11.65 -11.26 -5.15
N PHE A 149 -12.72 -11.74 -4.52
CA PHE A 149 -13.69 -10.88 -3.88
C PHE A 149 -13.04 -10.08 -2.74
N TRP A 150 -12.43 -10.78 -1.80
CA TRP A 150 -11.88 -10.14 -0.60
C TRP A 150 -10.70 -9.24 -0.90
N SER A 151 -9.81 -9.65 -1.79
CA SER A 151 -8.66 -8.82 -2.19
C SER A 151 -9.08 -7.51 -2.87
N THR A 152 -10.21 -7.52 -3.60
CA THR A 152 -10.73 -6.34 -4.30
C THR A 152 -11.65 -5.50 -3.42
N PHE A 153 -12.38 -6.12 -2.48
CA PHE A 153 -13.32 -5.43 -1.59
C PHE A 153 -12.64 -4.79 -0.37
N ALA A 154 -11.55 -5.38 0.11
CA ALA A 154 -10.84 -4.89 1.29
C ALA A 154 -10.44 -3.40 1.23
N PRO A 155 -9.95 -2.84 0.10
CA PRO A 155 -9.68 -1.41 -0.02
C PRO A 155 -10.93 -0.53 0.11
N VAL A 156 -12.13 -1.04 -0.21
CA VAL A 156 -13.38 -0.31 -0.04
C VAL A 156 -13.66 -0.07 1.44
N LEU A 157 -13.48 -1.10 2.27
CA LEU A 157 -13.63 -0.99 3.73
C LEU A 157 -12.67 0.03 4.33
N ASN A 158 -11.41 0.01 3.90
CA ASN A 158 -10.43 1.02 4.29
C ASN A 158 -10.93 2.43 3.95
N ASN A 159 -11.34 2.65 2.68
CA ASN A 159 -11.81 3.97 2.25
C ASN A 159 -13.02 4.44 3.08
N VAL A 160 -13.98 3.58 3.38
CA VAL A 160 -15.15 3.93 4.21
C VAL A 160 -14.74 4.40 5.60
N ILE A 161 -13.82 3.68 6.26
CA ILE A 161 -13.34 4.04 7.60
C ILE A 161 -12.60 5.38 7.58
N VAL A 162 -11.75 5.60 6.57
CA VAL A 162 -10.99 6.83 6.41
C VAL A 162 -11.92 8.02 6.13
N ILE A 163 -12.93 7.84 5.27
CA ILE A 163 -13.97 8.85 5.00
C ILE A 163 -14.69 9.21 6.30
N ALA A 164 -15.12 8.22 7.10
CA ALA A 164 -15.79 8.46 8.37
C ALA A 164 -14.89 9.25 9.34
N SER A 165 -13.59 8.96 9.36
CA SER A 165 -12.61 9.69 10.20
C SER A 165 -12.46 11.15 9.77
N PHE A 166 -12.42 11.43 8.46
CA PHE A 166 -12.40 12.81 7.96
C PHE A 166 -13.69 13.56 8.25
N MET A 167 -14.85 12.91 8.05
CA MET A 167 -16.14 13.53 8.40
C MET A 167 -16.29 13.82 9.89
N GLY A 168 -15.67 13.01 10.76
CA GLY A 168 -15.62 13.20 12.20
C GLY A 168 -14.63 14.27 12.66
N PHE A 169 -13.75 14.77 11.78
CA PHE A 169 -12.70 15.72 12.17
C PHE A 169 -13.27 17.01 12.75
N ALA A 170 -14.17 17.68 12.03
CA ALA A 170 -14.71 18.98 12.44
C ALA A 170 -15.48 18.90 13.80
N PRO A 171 -16.43 17.98 14.02
CA PRO A 171 -17.12 17.90 15.30
C PRO A 171 -16.20 17.51 16.47
N VAL A 172 -15.24 16.60 16.26
CA VAL A 172 -14.29 16.20 17.32
C VAL A 172 -13.34 17.34 17.64
N SER A 173 -12.83 18.04 16.64
CA SER A 173 -11.96 19.20 16.83
C SER A 173 -12.69 20.34 17.56
N ALA A 174 -13.96 20.58 17.26
CA ALA A 174 -14.75 21.59 17.93
C ALA A 174 -15.01 21.27 19.40
N GLN A 175 -15.20 19.99 19.73
CA GLN A 175 -15.54 19.55 21.09
C GLN A 175 -14.30 19.29 21.96
N PHE A 176 -13.24 18.70 21.42
CA PHE A 176 -12.08 18.18 22.17
C PHE A 176 -10.76 18.85 21.77
N GLY A 177 -10.79 19.83 20.87
CA GLY A 177 -9.63 20.53 20.36
C GLY A 177 -9.01 19.89 19.11
N GLU A 178 -8.25 20.67 18.37
CA GLU A 178 -7.68 20.29 17.05
C GLU A 178 -6.81 19.03 17.14
N ARG A 179 -6.05 18.87 18.22
CA ARG A 179 -5.19 17.70 18.42
C ARG A 179 -5.99 16.39 18.49
N ALA A 180 -7.20 16.42 19.07
CA ALA A 180 -8.08 15.26 19.10
C ALA A 180 -8.60 14.90 17.68
N GLY A 181 -8.91 15.90 16.85
CA GLY A 181 -9.24 15.71 15.46
C GLY A 181 -8.08 15.08 14.66
N ILE A 182 -6.86 15.54 14.86
CA ILE A 182 -5.65 14.98 14.24
C ILE A 182 -5.46 13.51 14.64
N ILE A 183 -5.63 13.18 15.92
CA ILE A 183 -5.57 11.79 16.39
C ILE A 183 -6.65 10.93 15.75
N LEU A 184 -7.88 11.45 15.63
CA LEU A 184 -8.99 10.74 14.98
C LEU A 184 -8.64 10.36 13.53
N ILE A 185 -8.12 11.31 12.75
CA ILE A 185 -7.73 11.06 11.36
C ILE A 185 -6.59 10.04 11.31
N ALA A 186 -5.56 10.21 12.13
CA ALA A 186 -4.38 9.34 12.13
C ALA A 186 -4.74 7.90 12.56
N ALA A 187 -5.46 7.76 13.68
CA ALA A 187 -5.89 6.46 14.17
C ALA A 187 -6.92 5.81 13.23
N GLY A 188 -7.87 6.59 12.70
CA GLY A 188 -8.87 6.10 11.77
C GLY A 188 -8.26 5.62 10.45
N THR A 189 -7.28 6.32 9.90
CA THR A 189 -6.54 5.86 8.72
C THR A 189 -5.82 4.54 8.99
N THR A 190 -5.17 4.43 10.14
CA THR A 190 -4.50 3.18 10.55
C THR A 190 -5.50 2.04 10.77
N LEU A 191 -6.64 2.33 11.39
CA LEU A 191 -7.73 1.36 11.56
C LEU A 191 -8.27 0.89 10.20
N GLY A 192 -8.40 1.79 9.24
CA GLY A 192 -8.82 1.44 7.88
C GLY A 192 -7.89 0.42 7.23
N VAL A 193 -6.58 0.63 7.31
CA VAL A 193 -5.57 -0.31 6.78
C VAL A 193 -5.58 -1.63 7.56
N PHE A 194 -5.74 -1.59 8.88
CA PHE A 194 -5.89 -2.80 9.69
C PHE A 194 -7.10 -3.62 9.26
N VAL A 195 -8.27 -2.99 9.10
CA VAL A 195 -9.51 -3.68 8.67
C VAL A 195 -9.35 -4.21 7.24
N GLN A 196 -8.68 -3.49 6.35
CA GLN A 196 -8.35 -3.95 5.00
C GLN A 196 -7.55 -5.27 5.02
N MET A 197 -6.60 -5.41 5.93
CA MET A 197 -5.83 -6.63 6.13
C MET A 197 -6.69 -7.72 6.81
N ALA A 198 -7.32 -7.40 7.93
CA ALA A 198 -8.00 -8.35 8.80
C ALA A 198 -9.26 -8.98 8.17
N CYS A 199 -10.00 -8.26 7.32
CA CYS A 199 -11.21 -8.79 6.65
C CYS A 199 -10.92 -9.97 5.70
N GLN A 200 -9.67 -10.17 5.31
CA GLN A 200 -9.25 -11.27 4.45
C GLN A 200 -9.02 -12.58 5.22
N ILE A 201 -8.76 -12.52 6.53
CA ILE A 201 -8.42 -13.69 7.37
C ILE A 201 -9.52 -14.78 7.35
N PRO A 202 -10.82 -14.44 7.48
CA PRO A 202 -11.87 -15.46 7.41
C PRO A 202 -11.93 -16.20 6.07
N ALA A 203 -11.60 -15.51 4.97
CA ALA A 203 -11.56 -16.11 3.65
C ALA A 203 -10.40 -17.10 3.49
N LEU A 204 -9.22 -16.79 4.05
CA LEU A 204 -8.09 -17.71 4.10
C LEU A 204 -8.49 -19.04 4.82
N GLY A 205 -9.15 -18.92 5.96
CA GLY A 205 -9.65 -20.08 6.70
C GLY A 205 -10.62 -20.95 5.88
N LYS A 206 -11.53 -20.37 5.10
CA LYS A 206 -12.43 -21.09 4.20
C LYS A 206 -11.69 -21.91 3.14
N HIS A 207 -10.58 -21.41 2.63
CA HIS A 207 -9.71 -22.12 1.68
C HIS A 207 -8.74 -23.10 2.38
N GLY A 208 -8.85 -23.20 3.72
CA GLY A 208 -8.04 -24.06 4.55
C GLY A 208 -6.57 -23.66 4.57
N VAL A 209 -6.31 -22.38 4.47
CA VAL A 209 -4.99 -21.81 4.66
C VAL A 209 -4.86 -21.44 6.13
N HIS A 210 -4.09 -22.24 6.84
CA HIS A 210 -3.81 -22.08 8.28
C HIS A 210 -2.29 -22.01 8.47
N PRO A 211 -1.64 -20.89 8.16
CA PRO A 211 -0.20 -20.80 8.24
C PRO A 211 0.27 -20.83 9.69
N HIS A 212 1.23 -21.69 10.00
CA HIS A 212 1.97 -21.65 11.25
C HIS A 212 3.13 -20.68 11.12
N ILE A 213 3.08 -19.57 11.86
CA ILE A 213 4.10 -18.53 11.79
C ILE A 213 5.39 -19.07 12.39
N HIS A 214 6.44 -19.13 11.57
CA HIS A 214 7.80 -19.52 11.96
C HIS A 214 8.81 -18.75 11.11
N ILE A 215 10.08 -18.86 11.41
CA ILE A 215 11.15 -18.16 10.68
C ILE A 215 12.23 -19.19 10.33
N ASP A 216 12.33 -19.49 9.04
CA ASP A 216 13.43 -20.28 8.46
C ASP A 216 14.01 -19.57 7.23
N PHE A 217 15.18 -18.98 7.40
CA PHE A 217 15.92 -18.33 6.32
C PHE A 217 16.57 -19.32 5.34
N LYS A 218 16.56 -20.60 5.64
CA LYS A 218 17.15 -21.66 4.80
C LYS A 218 16.15 -22.27 3.83
N ASP A 219 14.87 -21.98 4.00
CA ASP A 219 13.80 -22.46 3.13
C ASP A 219 14.11 -22.15 1.65
N PRO A 220 14.18 -23.17 0.78
CA PRO A 220 14.46 -22.99 -0.65
C PRO A 220 13.42 -22.13 -1.37
N ALA A 221 12.13 -22.30 -1.04
CA ALA A 221 11.04 -21.53 -1.64
C ALA A 221 11.14 -20.05 -1.29
N LEU A 222 11.49 -19.73 -0.03
CA LEU A 222 11.75 -18.36 0.39
C LEU A 222 12.94 -17.75 -0.38
N ARG A 223 14.05 -18.48 -0.50
CA ARG A 223 15.22 -17.99 -1.23
C ARG A 223 14.92 -17.73 -2.70
N GLN A 224 14.14 -18.59 -3.33
CA GLN A 224 13.66 -18.40 -4.70
C GLN A 224 12.81 -17.13 -4.82
N THR A 225 11.88 -16.90 -3.87
CA THR A 225 11.05 -15.70 -3.83
C THR A 225 11.89 -14.43 -3.71
N ILE A 226 12.87 -14.40 -2.81
CA ILE A 226 13.79 -13.26 -2.65
C ILE A 226 14.60 -13.03 -3.92
N ALA A 227 15.19 -14.08 -4.50
CA ALA A 227 16.01 -13.95 -5.70
C ALA A 227 15.23 -13.38 -6.90
N LEU A 228 13.97 -13.80 -7.09
CA LEU A 228 13.09 -13.27 -8.13
C LEU A 228 12.63 -11.83 -7.83
N GLY A 229 12.60 -11.42 -6.57
CA GLY A 229 12.19 -10.09 -6.14
C GLY A 229 13.29 -9.02 -6.27
N ILE A 230 14.59 -9.39 -6.27
CA ILE A 230 15.70 -8.43 -6.30
C ILE A 230 15.65 -7.45 -7.49
N PRO A 231 15.37 -7.85 -8.74
CA PRO A 231 15.30 -6.90 -9.85
C PRO A 231 14.23 -5.82 -9.68
N THR A 232 13.08 -6.18 -9.07
CA THR A 232 11.99 -5.23 -8.86
C THR A 232 12.30 -4.25 -7.71
N LEU A 233 13.12 -4.66 -6.75
CA LEU A 233 13.58 -3.80 -5.66
C LEU A 233 14.31 -2.55 -6.19
N LEU A 234 15.15 -2.69 -7.21
CA LEU A 234 15.86 -1.55 -7.78
C LEU A 234 14.89 -0.51 -8.38
N ALA A 235 13.89 -0.97 -9.13
CA ALA A 235 12.86 -0.08 -9.68
C ALA A 235 12.10 0.65 -8.55
N THR A 236 11.78 -0.06 -7.45
CA THR A 236 11.07 0.52 -6.31
C THR A 236 11.94 1.55 -5.56
N VAL A 237 13.25 1.30 -5.44
CA VAL A 237 14.20 2.29 -4.89
C VAL A 237 14.20 3.56 -5.72
N CYS A 238 14.26 3.45 -7.05
CA CYS A 238 14.18 4.62 -7.94
C CYS A 238 12.87 5.38 -7.77
N MET A 239 11.74 4.69 -7.64
CA MET A 239 10.44 5.30 -7.39
C MET A 239 10.40 6.00 -6.02
N PHE A 240 10.96 5.38 -4.98
CA PHE A 240 11.07 5.98 -3.65
C PHE A 240 11.85 7.30 -3.71
N VAL A 241 13.03 7.29 -4.30
CA VAL A 241 13.88 8.48 -4.46
C VAL A 241 13.16 9.57 -5.27
N SER A 242 12.54 9.22 -6.40
CA SER A 242 11.79 10.16 -7.23
C SER A 242 10.64 10.82 -6.46
N THR A 243 9.87 10.05 -5.70
CA THR A 243 8.76 10.58 -4.91
C THR A 243 9.27 11.44 -3.75
N SER A 244 10.36 11.05 -3.09
CA SER A 244 10.98 11.83 -2.02
C SER A 244 11.47 13.20 -2.53
N ILE A 245 12.13 13.24 -3.69
CA ILE A 245 12.55 14.50 -4.33
C ILE A 245 11.33 15.36 -4.69
N THR A 246 10.28 14.76 -5.26
CA THR A 246 9.07 15.47 -5.64
C THR A 246 8.37 16.09 -4.42
N ASN A 247 8.25 15.37 -3.32
CA ASN A 247 7.65 15.88 -2.08
C ASN A 247 8.50 17.00 -1.47
N ALA A 248 9.82 16.79 -1.41
CA ALA A 248 10.75 17.79 -0.87
C ALA A 248 10.74 19.09 -1.72
N ALA A 249 10.73 18.98 -3.05
CA ALA A 249 10.62 20.12 -3.95
C ALA A 249 9.26 20.84 -3.81
N ALA A 250 8.17 20.09 -3.66
CA ALA A 250 6.84 20.67 -3.44
C ALA A 250 6.78 21.52 -2.16
N LEU A 251 7.42 21.05 -1.09
CA LEU A 251 7.52 21.78 0.18
C LEU A 251 8.37 23.05 0.05
N VAL A 252 9.40 23.07 -0.80
CA VAL A 252 10.19 24.28 -1.08
C VAL A 252 9.37 25.33 -1.82
N VAL A 253 8.57 24.90 -2.81
CA VAL A 253 7.77 25.84 -3.64
C VAL A 253 6.58 26.38 -2.85
N GLN A 254 5.90 25.53 -2.11
CA GLN A 254 4.76 25.89 -1.27
C GLN A 254 4.77 25.06 0.03
N PRO A 255 5.39 25.58 1.10
CA PRO A 255 5.56 24.82 2.35
C PRO A 255 4.26 24.31 2.96
N GLU A 256 3.20 25.12 2.91
CA GLU A 256 1.91 24.77 3.54
C GLU A 256 1.05 23.82 2.68
N THR A 257 1.10 23.95 1.34
CA THR A 257 0.10 23.31 0.48
C THR A 257 0.68 22.44 -0.64
N GLY A 258 1.99 22.52 -0.91
CA GLY A 258 2.64 21.85 -2.04
C GLY A 258 2.31 20.36 -2.17
N PRO A 259 2.54 19.51 -1.15
CA PRO A 259 2.22 18.09 -1.21
C PRO A 259 0.73 17.80 -1.40
N SER A 260 -0.17 18.58 -0.79
CA SER A 260 -1.60 18.40 -0.95
C SER A 260 -2.08 18.80 -2.36
N VAL A 261 -1.53 19.87 -2.94
CA VAL A 261 -1.82 20.27 -4.33
C VAL A 261 -1.43 19.18 -5.31
N ILE A 262 -0.23 18.61 -5.16
CA ILE A 262 0.22 17.47 -6.00
C ILE A 262 -0.70 16.26 -5.83
N ALA A 263 -1.08 15.93 -4.60
CA ALA A 263 -1.96 14.80 -4.32
C ALA A 263 -3.34 14.97 -4.97
N TYR A 264 -3.94 16.16 -4.87
CA TYR A 264 -5.23 16.45 -5.49
C TYR A 264 -5.16 16.51 -7.03
N ALA A 265 -4.11 17.10 -7.58
CA ALA A 265 -3.88 17.10 -9.03
C ALA A 265 -3.70 15.67 -9.57
N ARG A 266 -2.95 14.83 -8.85
CA ARG A 266 -2.73 13.42 -9.21
C ARG A 266 -4.03 12.61 -9.25
N LEU A 267 -5.01 12.94 -8.43
CA LEU A 267 -6.32 12.29 -8.43
C LEU A 267 -7.00 12.35 -9.80
N TRP A 268 -7.00 13.55 -10.43
CA TRP A 268 -7.61 13.77 -11.74
C TRP A 268 -6.89 13.04 -12.87
N TYR A 269 -5.59 12.88 -12.74
CA TYR A 269 -4.79 12.08 -13.68
C TYR A 269 -4.98 10.57 -13.47
N THR A 270 -5.01 10.12 -12.20
CA THR A 270 -5.03 8.69 -11.87
C THR A 270 -6.33 7.99 -12.29
N LEU A 271 -7.47 8.69 -12.21
CA LEU A 271 -8.76 8.12 -12.60
C LEU A 271 -8.84 7.74 -14.09
N PRO A 272 -8.61 8.66 -15.06
CA PRO A 272 -8.59 8.29 -16.48
C PRO A 272 -7.54 7.25 -16.80
N TYR A 273 -6.34 7.37 -16.20
CA TYR A 273 -5.27 6.40 -16.38
C TYR A 273 -5.69 4.98 -15.93
N ALA A 274 -6.28 4.84 -14.75
CA ALA A 274 -6.67 3.53 -14.24
C ALA A 274 -7.83 2.89 -15.00
N LEU A 275 -8.77 3.71 -15.50
CA LEU A 275 -9.96 3.22 -16.22
C LEU A 275 -9.66 2.89 -17.69
N ILE A 276 -8.86 3.70 -18.35
CA ILE A 276 -8.62 3.59 -19.80
C ILE A 276 -7.25 2.98 -20.08
N ALA A 277 -6.16 3.66 -19.66
CA ALA A 277 -4.82 3.28 -20.04
C ALA A 277 -4.40 1.93 -19.46
N ALA A 278 -4.65 1.68 -18.17
CA ALA A 278 -4.28 0.42 -17.54
C ALA A 278 -5.07 -0.77 -18.08
N SER A 279 -6.37 -0.59 -18.36
CA SER A 279 -7.22 -1.62 -18.94
C SER A 279 -6.80 -1.96 -20.37
N LEU A 280 -6.51 -0.94 -21.20
CA LEU A 280 -6.06 -1.11 -22.57
C LEU A 280 -4.67 -1.75 -22.62
N SER A 281 -3.74 -1.28 -21.77
CA SER A 281 -2.39 -1.85 -21.68
C SER A 281 -2.41 -3.33 -21.31
N THR A 282 -3.29 -3.73 -20.38
CA THR A 282 -3.42 -5.14 -19.99
C THR A 282 -3.95 -5.99 -21.12
N ALA A 283 -4.95 -5.51 -21.87
CA ALA A 283 -5.51 -6.22 -23.01
C ALA A 283 -4.47 -6.37 -24.13
N LEU A 284 -3.82 -5.28 -24.53
CA LEU A 284 -2.76 -5.29 -25.56
C LEU A 284 -1.56 -6.15 -25.16
N TYR A 285 -1.13 -6.08 -23.89
CA TYR A 285 -0.01 -6.90 -23.42
C TYR A 285 -0.31 -8.39 -23.52
N THR A 286 -1.55 -8.79 -23.26
CA THR A 286 -1.97 -10.20 -23.39
C THR A 286 -1.92 -10.64 -24.86
N GLU A 287 -2.40 -9.81 -25.78
CA GLU A 287 -2.41 -10.09 -27.22
C GLU A 287 -0.97 -10.14 -27.77
N PHE A 288 -0.15 -9.13 -27.46
CA PHE A 288 1.26 -9.12 -27.86
C PHE A 288 2.06 -10.30 -27.29
N SER A 289 1.73 -10.76 -26.08
CA SER A 289 2.38 -11.93 -25.49
C SER A 289 2.00 -13.22 -26.22
N HIS A 290 0.78 -13.31 -26.70
CA HIS A 290 0.31 -14.43 -27.51
C HIS A 290 1.01 -14.46 -28.88
N ASP A 291 1.00 -13.34 -29.60
CA ASP A 291 1.63 -13.20 -30.93
C ASP A 291 3.15 -13.43 -30.84
N ALA A 292 3.80 -12.96 -29.78
CA ALA A 292 5.22 -13.21 -29.57
C ALA A 292 5.53 -14.70 -29.33
N GLN A 293 4.63 -15.46 -28.69
CA GLN A 293 4.77 -16.91 -28.53
C GLN A 293 4.59 -17.66 -29.84
N GLU A 294 3.69 -17.19 -30.69
CA GLU A 294 3.48 -17.71 -32.06
C GLU A 294 4.55 -17.25 -33.05
N LYS A 295 5.49 -16.38 -32.63
CA LYS A 295 6.54 -15.76 -33.46
C LYS A 295 6.00 -14.92 -34.59
N ASP A 296 4.76 -14.48 -34.53
CA ASP A 296 4.14 -13.55 -35.47
C ASP A 296 4.53 -12.11 -35.12
N TYR A 297 5.75 -11.75 -35.49
CA TYR A 297 6.28 -10.40 -35.21
C TYR A 297 5.71 -9.32 -36.14
N ASP A 298 4.99 -9.70 -37.19
CA ASP A 298 4.37 -8.74 -38.10
C ASP A 298 3.06 -8.21 -37.55
N SER A 299 2.32 -9.00 -36.76
CA SER A 299 1.13 -8.54 -36.02
C SER A 299 1.46 -7.67 -34.80
N VAL A 300 2.66 -7.80 -34.25
CA VAL A 300 3.16 -6.99 -33.12
C VAL A 300 3.64 -5.61 -33.55
N ARG A 301 3.89 -5.37 -34.84
CA ARG A 301 4.30 -4.08 -35.40
C ARG A 301 3.12 -3.19 -35.74
#